data_b7f04d513a59f75aab627272843242cd
#
_entry.id   b7f04d513a59f75aab627272843242cd
#
_cell.length_a   1.000
_cell.length_b   1.000
_cell.length_c   1.000
_cell.angle_alpha   90.00
_cell.angle_beta   90.00
_cell.angle_gamma   90.00
#
_symmetry.space_group_name_H-M   'P 1'
#
loop_
_entity.id
_entity.type
_entity.pdbx_description
1 polymer ?
#
loop_
_entity_poly.entity_id
_entity_poly.type
_entity_poly.pdbx_seq_one_letter_code
_entity_poly.pdbx_strand_id
1 'polypeptide(L)'
;MMDITCDACEKKYRVDETKMKGESAKVKCKACNNIMVITKPKPAQREQAFRLGDAAEPEPSRAPKIPQRYIEPSISSEEQADDLPKASPPFYSGQKVRFGLFGKIITVMLMVSLLPFAVFWGITLRETNERIRADTEALMAQTALGLGNQIDDWINNNVSTLRLAAKLPEIISMVEQQQKPILEAIQKQYPWMYLVFTVGVDGMNVARSDDVPLKDYSDREYYKSIIMGKNLSWQTLIGKTSQKPALVLAVPIKSGDQTVGVMAAAMTVDDISKSIATWKKGETGYAFLVDEKGYVVSHPDKQYVATRKNLDSHPLIANYRKKGWTTITTRFKTANGHPALGHVRSNNYGWALALQQEDSEVFSPLKRVQNFALKLLVCTILVVSVIAWFSARAIVTPVMKLTDVAERMSLGELNVKIDIKSRDEIGLLAQAIGRMQTSLRLAMNRLRRKK
;
A
#
# COMPACT_ATOMS: atom_id res chain seq x y z
N MET A 1 -18.46 -27.52 -17.87
CA MET A 1 -17.26 -27.13 -18.64
C MET A 1 -16.92 -25.70 -18.30
N MET A 2 -15.68 -25.41 -17.94
CA MET A 2 -15.19 -24.10 -17.52
C MET A 2 -14.22 -23.55 -18.57
N ASP A 3 -14.39 -22.31 -18.98
CA ASP A 3 -13.45 -21.63 -19.88
C ASP A 3 -12.33 -21.02 -19.04
N ILE A 4 -11.08 -21.31 -19.40
CA ILE A 4 -9.87 -20.81 -18.74
C ILE A 4 -8.97 -20.10 -19.74
N THR A 5 -8.30 -19.05 -19.32
CA THR A 5 -7.34 -18.31 -20.15
C THR A 5 -5.94 -18.48 -19.55
N CYS A 6 -4.95 -18.70 -20.39
CA CYS A 6 -3.56 -18.82 -19.94
C CYS A 6 -2.97 -17.44 -19.62
N ASP A 7 -2.49 -17.25 -18.39
CA ASP A 7 -1.93 -15.97 -17.93
C ASP A 7 -0.65 -15.55 -18.66
N ALA A 8 0.04 -16.49 -19.32
CA ALA A 8 1.30 -16.22 -20.02
C ALA A 8 1.16 -15.95 -21.52
N CYS A 9 0.08 -16.46 -22.18
CA CYS A 9 -0.08 -16.33 -23.64
C CYS A 9 -1.54 -16.05 -24.08
N GLU A 10 -2.42 -15.77 -23.13
CA GLU A 10 -3.84 -15.41 -23.32
C GLU A 10 -4.70 -16.41 -24.12
N LYS A 11 -4.17 -17.59 -24.39
CA LYS A 11 -4.90 -18.62 -25.12
C LYS A 11 -5.98 -19.22 -24.25
N LYS A 12 -7.20 -19.31 -24.79
CA LYS A 12 -8.39 -19.84 -24.10
C LYS A 12 -8.51 -21.36 -24.28
N TYR A 13 -8.85 -22.05 -23.20
CA TYR A 13 -9.08 -23.49 -23.18
C TYR A 13 -10.39 -23.79 -22.46
N ARG A 14 -11.07 -24.85 -22.91
CA ARG A 14 -12.29 -25.36 -22.27
C ARG A 14 -11.97 -26.65 -21.54
N VAL A 15 -12.15 -26.66 -20.22
CA VAL A 15 -11.82 -27.77 -19.33
C VAL A 15 -13.09 -28.36 -18.72
N ASP A 16 -13.15 -29.69 -18.68
CA ASP A 16 -14.26 -30.42 -18.11
C ASP A 16 -14.05 -30.57 -16.59
N GLU A 17 -14.89 -29.90 -15.81
CA GLU A 17 -14.85 -29.88 -14.34
C GLU A 17 -15.07 -31.26 -13.70
N THR A 18 -15.76 -32.17 -14.41
CA THR A 18 -16.09 -33.53 -13.90
C THR A 18 -14.87 -34.43 -13.84
N LYS A 19 -13.83 -34.13 -14.62
CA LYS A 19 -12.56 -34.89 -14.66
C LYS A 19 -11.54 -34.44 -13.61
N MET A 20 -11.83 -33.41 -12.82
CA MET A 20 -10.94 -32.94 -11.73
C MET A 20 -11.20 -33.76 -10.47
N LYS A 21 -10.17 -34.50 -9.99
CA LYS A 21 -10.24 -35.35 -8.79
C LYS A 21 -10.15 -34.57 -7.45
N GLY A 22 -9.94 -33.23 -7.47
CA GLY A 22 -9.81 -32.39 -6.28
C GLY A 22 -10.38 -30.99 -6.50
N GLU A 23 -10.26 -30.13 -5.47
CA GLU A 23 -10.71 -28.73 -5.55
C GLU A 23 -9.84 -27.86 -6.47
N SER A 24 -8.60 -28.29 -6.75
CA SER A 24 -7.71 -27.64 -7.71
C SER A 24 -6.95 -28.65 -8.56
N ALA A 25 -6.61 -28.27 -9.79
CA ALA A 25 -5.80 -29.08 -10.72
C ALA A 25 -4.74 -28.21 -11.39
N LYS A 26 -3.54 -28.79 -11.59
CA LYS A 26 -2.48 -28.14 -12.37
C LYS A 26 -2.58 -28.61 -13.83
N VAL A 27 -2.74 -27.67 -14.75
CA VAL A 27 -2.85 -27.93 -16.20
C VAL A 27 -1.75 -27.20 -16.94
N LYS A 28 -1.07 -27.88 -17.83
CA LYS A 28 0.01 -27.31 -18.65
C LYS A 28 -0.56 -26.72 -19.94
N CYS A 29 -0.25 -25.45 -20.22
CA CYS A 29 -0.66 -24.80 -21.46
C CYS A 29 0.02 -25.46 -22.67
N LYS A 30 -0.76 -25.92 -23.65
CA LYS A 30 -0.23 -26.56 -24.87
C LYS A 30 0.49 -25.57 -25.80
N ALA A 31 0.30 -24.26 -25.64
CA ALA A 31 0.89 -23.26 -26.51
C ALA A 31 2.23 -22.71 -25.99
N CYS A 32 2.36 -22.47 -24.65
CA CYS A 32 3.57 -21.86 -24.08
C CYS A 32 4.21 -22.67 -22.96
N ASN A 33 3.71 -23.89 -22.69
CA ASN A 33 4.16 -24.80 -21.64
C ASN A 33 4.03 -24.27 -20.19
N ASN A 34 3.41 -23.10 -19.97
CA ASN A 34 3.15 -22.55 -18.64
C ASN A 34 2.19 -23.44 -17.84
N ILE A 35 2.41 -23.56 -16.53
CA ILE A 35 1.56 -24.37 -15.63
C ILE A 35 0.52 -23.43 -15.00
N MET A 36 -0.76 -23.70 -15.30
CA MET A 36 -1.91 -23.00 -14.74
C MET A 36 -2.52 -23.83 -13.60
N VAL A 37 -2.90 -23.18 -12.51
CA VAL A 37 -3.65 -23.80 -11.41
C VAL A 37 -5.12 -23.42 -11.56
N ILE A 38 -5.96 -24.43 -11.73
CA ILE A 38 -7.41 -24.25 -11.90
C ILE A 38 -8.09 -24.70 -10.61
N THR A 39 -8.96 -23.86 -10.06
CA THR A 39 -9.80 -24.16 -8.88
C THR A 39 -11.25 -24.34 -9.31
N LYS A 40 -11.95 -25.33 -8.75
CA LYS A 40 -13.41 -25.47 -8.93
C LYS A 40 -14.10 -24.25 -8.31
N PRO A 41 -15.06 -23.61 -9.01
CA PRO A 41 -15.87 -22.57 -8.40
C PRO A 41 -16.64 -23.20 -7.22
N LYS A 42 -16.56 -22.60 -6.03
CA LYS A 42 -17.45 -22.96 -4.92
C LYS A 42 -18.89 -22.79 -5.39
N PRO A 43 -19.82 -23.71 -5.09
CA PRO A 43 -21.21 -23.51 -5.38
C PRO A 43 -21.64 -22.22 -4.67
N ALA A 44 -21.99 -21.20 -5.48
CA ALA A 44 -22.64 -20.01 -4.97
C ALA A 44 -23.90 -20.49 -4.23
N GLN A 45 -24.09 -20.05 -2.99
CA GLN A 45 -25.35 -20.17 -2.31
C GLN A 45 -26.42 -19.63 -3.28
N ARG A 46 -27.31 -20.52 -3.73
CA ARG A 46 -28.47 -20.16 -4.52
C ARG A 46 -29.30 -19.18 -3.69
N GLU A 47 -29.21 -17.91 -4.00
CA GLU A 47 -30.31 -17.00 -3.74
C GLU A 47 -31.53 -17.62 -4.42
N GLN A 48 -32.57 -17.84 -3.60
CA GLN A 48 -33.88 -18.29 -4.06
C GLN A 48 -34.43 -17.21 -5.00
N ALA A 49 -34.15 -17.36 -6.28
CA ALA A 49 -34.93 -16.69 -7.31
C ALA A 49 -36.33 -17.30 -7.22
N PHE A 50 -37.28 -16.51 -6.78
CA PHE A 50 -38.71 -16.74 -6.79
C PHE A 50 -39.10 -16.99 -8.24
N ARG A 51 -39.23 -18.27 -8.62
CA ARG A 51 -39.84 -18.67 -9.89
C ARG A 51 -41.35 -18.43 -9.73
N LEU A 52 -41.87 -17.43 -10.42
CA LEU A 52 -43.26 -17.41 -10.87
C LEU A 52 -43.40 -18.54 -11.89
N GLY A 53 -43.88 -19.68 -11.44
CA GLY A 53 -44.22 -20.83 -12.22
C GLY A 53 -45.68 -21.13 -11.97
N ASP A 54 -46.43 -21.12 -13.06
CA ASP A 54 -47.71 -21.80 -13.28
C ASP A 54 -48.79 -21.59 -12.19
N ALA A 55 -49.53 -20.49 -12.31
CA ALA A 55 -50.83 -20.36 -11.70
C ALA A 55 -51.85 -21.03 -12.64
N ALA A 56 -52.39 -22.18 -12.23
CA ALA A 56 -53.57 -22.79 -12.79
C ALA A 56 -54.76 -21.78 -12.66
N GLU A 57 -55.59 -21.74 -13.72
CA GLU A 57 -56.84 -20.98 -13.75
C GLU A 57 -57.68 -21.32 -12.55
N PRO A 58 -58.17 -20.34 -11.76
CA PRO A 58 -59.21 -20.59 -10.79
C PRO A 58 -60.58 -20.49 -11.44
N GLU A 59 -61.38 -21.56 -11.28
CA GLU A 59 -62.81 -21.58 -11.56
C GLU A 59 -63.53 -20.38 -10.95
N PRO A 60 -64.66 -19.90 -11.54
CA PRO A 60 -65.37 -18.71 -11.12
C PRO A 60 -66.12 -18.94 -9.81
N SER A 61 -65.63 -18.42 -8.71
CA SER A 61 -66.31 -18.41 -7.44
C SER A 61 -67.46 -17.38 -7.47
N ARG A 62 -68.65 -17.88 -7.11
CA ARG A 62 -69.90 -17.14 -6.94
C ARG A 62 -69.74 -15.87 -6.11
N ALA A 63 -70.20 -14.76 -6.70
CA ALA A 63 -70.37 -13.50 -6.02
C ALA A 63 -71.38 -13.60 -4.85
N PRO A 64 -71.13 -13.02 -3.70
CA PRO A 64 -72.12 -12.89 -2.62
C PRO A 64 -73.15 -11.81 -3.00
N LYS A 65 -74.43 -12.17 -2.92
CA LYS A 65 -75.61 -11.28 -3.11
C LYS A 65 -75.63 -10.24 -1.98
N ILE A 66 -75.47 -8.98 -2.34
CA ILE A 66 -75.73 -7.84 -1.44
C ILE A 66 -77.28 -7.61 -1.43
N PRO A 67 -77.94 -7.56 -0.29
CA PRO A 67 -79.32 -7.22 -0.25
C PRO A 67 -79.52 -5.73 -0.54
N GLN A 68 -80.23 -5.41 -1.60
CA GLN A 68 -80.71 -4.07 -1.88
C GLN A 68 -81.81 -3.75 -0.86
N ARG A 69 -81.52 -2.87 0.08
CA ARG A 69 -82.57 -2.19 0.84
C ARG A 69 -82.78 -0.82 0.22
N TYR A 70 -83.81 -0.74 -0.60
CA TYR A 70 -84.37 0.52 -1.05
C TYR A 70 -84.94 1.25 0.17
N ILE A 71 -84.43 2.45 0.46
CA ILE A 71 -85.05 3.41 1.34
C ILE A 71 -85.32 4.63 0.46
N GLU A 72 -86.61 4.82 0.14
CA GLU A 72 -87.12 6.08 -0.37
C GLU A 72 -86.92 7.18 0.65
N PRO A 73 -86.36 8.34 0.30
CA PRO A 73 -86.48 9.52 1.17
C PRO A 73 -87.79 10.24 0.85
N SER A 74 -88.66 10.28 1.83
CA SER A 74 -89.78 11.18 1.89
C SER A 74 -89.33 12.64 1.84
N ILE A 75 -89.78 13.33 0.81
CA ILE A 75 -89.64 14.79 0.68
C ILE A 75 -90.59 15.45 1.65
N SER A 76 -90.08 16.08 2.70
CA SER A 76 -90.76 17.16 3.42
C SER A 76 -90.04 18.46 3.07
N SER A 77 -90.76 19.29 2.35
CA SER A 77 -90.40 20.68 2.10
C SER A 77 -90.44 21.44 3.42
N GLU A 78 -89.43 22.18 3.69
CA GLU A 78 -89.43 23.57 4.19
C GLU A 78 -88.17 23.87 4.98
N GLU A 79 -87.66 25.08 4.65
CA GLU A 79 -86.82 25.95 5.47
C GLU A 79 -85.28 25.72 5.43
N GLN A 80 -84.69 26.66 4.85
CA GLN A 80 -83.57 27.57 5.20
C GLN A 80 -82.53 27.71 4.09
N ALA A 81 -82.78 28.76 3.30
CA ALA A 81 -81.67 29.47 2.58
C ALA A 81 -80.85 30.19 3.66
N ASP A 82 -79.69 29.78 3.90
CA ASP A 82 -78.46 30.54 4.23
C ASP A 82 -77.48 29.64 4.94
N ASP A 83 -76.57 29.01 4.16
CA ASP A 83 -75.20 28.71 4.55
C ASP A 83 -74.48 28.09 3.34
N LEU A 84 -74.12 28.98 2.44
CA LEU A 84 -72.97 28.65 1.51
C LEU A 84 -71.71 28.55 2.38
N PRO A 85 -71.05 27.42 2.41
CA PRO A 85 -69.79 27.32 3.13
C PRO A 85 -68.84 28.37 2.58
N LYS A 86 -68.51 29.36 3.45
CA LYS A 86 -67.45 30.33 3.16
C LYS A 86 -66.20 29.57 2.65
N ALA A 87 -65.76 29.95 1.47
CA ALA A 87 -64.54 29.40 0.85
C ALA A 87 -63.44 29.32 1.91
N SER A 88 -63.01 28.11 2.20
CA SER A 88 -61.86 27.88 3.07
C SER A 88 -60.70 28.73 2.60
N PRO A 89 -59.98 29.40 3.49
CA PRO A 89 -58.82 30.19 3.07
C PRO A 89 -57.81 29.30 2.27
N PRO A 90 -57.11 29.85 1.32
CA PRO A 90 -56.22 29.08 0.48
C PRO A 90 -55.23 28.27 1.34
N PHE A 91 -55.23 26.98 1.15
CA PHE A 91 -54.51 26.00 1.98
C PHE A 91 -53.00 26.22 2.03
N TYR A 92 -52.47 27.16 1.24
CA TYR A 92 -51.05 27.50 1.13
C TYR A 92 -50.76 29.00 1.17
N SER A 93 -51.25 29.72 2.17
CA SER A 93 -50.75 31.06 2.42
C SER A 93 -49.51 31.02 3.31
N GLY A 94 -48.30 31.09 2.68
CA GLY A 94 -47.13 31.57 3.38
C GLY A 94 -46.23 30.56 4.11
N GLN A 95 -46.43 29.25 4.01
CA GLN A 95 -45.41 28.31 4.51
C GLN A 95 -44.24 28.26 3.51
N LYS A 96 -43.14 29.01 3.81
CA LYS A 96 -41.84 28.80 3.17
C LYS A 96 -41.42 27.37 3.41
N VAL A 97 -41.62 26.49 2.42
CA VAL A 97 -41.12 25.11 2.46
C VAL A 97 -39.59 25.20 2.56
N ARG A 98 -39.06 24.98 3.75
CA ARG A 98 -37.64 25.12 4.10
C ARG A 98 -36.75 24.18 3.27
N PHE A 99 -37.27 23.08 2.75
CA PHE A 99 -36.65 22.12 1.86
C PHE A 99 -37.67 21.64 0.81
N GLY A 100 -37.67 22.29 -0.35
CA GLY A 100 -38.54 21.90 -1.47
C GLY A 100 -38.15 20.53 -2.04
N LEU A 101 -39.04 19.95 -2.85
CA LEU A 101 -38.81 18.67 -3.53
C LEU A 101 -37.50 18.64 -4.29
N PHE A 102 -37.07 19.76 -4.90
CA PHE A 102 -35.81 19.97 -5.55
C PHE A 102 -34.61 19.69 -4.63
N GLY A 103 -34.59 20.28 -3.43
CA GLY A 103 -33.52 20.08 -2.46
C GLY A 103 -33.45 18.62 -1.95
N LYS A 104 -34.63 17.98 -1.74
CA LYS A 104 -34.67 16.56 -1.31
C LYS A 104 -34.05 15.63 -2.36
N ILE A 105 -34.39 15.80 -3.64
CA ILE A 105 -33.84 14.98 -4.73
C ILE A 105 -32.34 15.13 -4.82
N ILE A 106 -31.80 16.37 -4.81
CA ILE A 106 -30.36 16.62 -4.84
C ILE A 106 -29.66 15.96 -3.65
N THR A 107 -30.19 16.14 -2.43
CA THR A 107 -29.58 15.58 -1.22
C THR A 107 -29.53 14.06 -1.26
N VAL A 108 -30.61 13.40 -1.68
CA VAL A 108 -30.65 11.95 -1.81
C VAL A 108 -29.65 11.46 -2.88
N MET A 109 -29.62 12.08 -4.05
CA MET A 109 -28.68 11.71 -5.12
C MET A 109 -27.24 11.88 -4.69
N LEU A 110 -26.89 12.98 -4.00
CA LEU A 110 -25.55 13.20 -3.46
C LEU A 110 -25.22 12.18 -2.37
N MET A 111 -26.13 11.89 -1.47
CA MET A 111 -25.90 10.92 -0.39
C MET A 111 -25.65 9.52 -0.95
N VAL A 112 -26.48 9.06 -1.89
CA VAL A 112 -26.34 7.74 -2.54
C VAL A 112 -25.03 7.63 -3.32
N SER A 113 -24.56 8.72 -3.92
CA SER A 113 -23.32 8.75 -4.70
C SER A 113 -22.08 8.87 -3.83
N LEU A 114 -22.07 9.78 -2.84
CA LEU A 114 -20.89 10.11 -2.06
C LEU A 114 -20.62 9.12 -0.91
N LEU A 115 -21.64 8.52 -0.32
CA LEU A 115 -21.46 7.64 0.84
C LEU A 115 -20.69 6.37 0.48
N PRO A 116 -21.03 5.60 -0.58
CA PRO A 116 -20.23 4.44 -1.01
C PRO A 116 -18.81 4.83 -1.40
N PHE A 117 -18.64 6.00 -2.07
CA PHE A 117 -17.34 6.50 -2.44
C PHE A 117 -16.48 6.81 -1.20
N ALA A 118 -17.03 7.47 -0.18
CA ALA A 118 -16.31 7.80 1.05
C ALA A 118 -15.88 6.53 1.82
N VAL A 119 -16.75 5.52 1.89
CA VAL A 119 -16.43 4.23 2.53
C VAL A 119 -15.34 3.51 1.76
N PHE A 120 -15.48 3.38 0.44
CA PHE A 120 -14.47 2.75 -0.42
C PHE A 120 -13.12 3.47 -0.33
N TRP A 121 -13.13 4.81 -0.35
CA TRP A 121 -11.94 5.64 -0.18
C TRP A 121 -11.23 5.36 1.14
N GLY A 122 -11.97 5.38 2.26
CA GLY A 122 -11.39 5.15 3.60
C GLY A 122 -10.73 3.77 3.71
N ILE A 123 -11.39 2.73 3.21
CA ILE A 123 -10.84 1.35 3.21
C ILE A 123 -9.59 1.27 2.33
N THR A 124 -9.66 1.78 1.09
CA THR A 124 -8.55 1.71 0.13
C THR A 124 -7.31 2.46 0.63
N LEU A 125 -7.49 3.65 1.23
CA LEU A 125 -6.37 4.40 1.78
C LEU A 125 -5.67 3.66 2.92
N ARG A 126 -6.44 3.07 3.83
CA ARG A 126 -5.90 2.33 4.97
C ARG A 126 -5.12 1.09 4.49
N GLU A 127 -5.74 0.29 3.64
CA GLU A 127 -5.14 -0.93 3.10
C GLU A 127 -3.87 -0.63 2.28
N THR A 128 -3.91 0.38 1.41
CA THR A 128 -2.76 0.77 0.59
C THR A 128 -1.59 1.26 1.45
N ASN A 129 -1.87 2.03 2.51
CA ASN A 129 -0.85 2.50 3.44
C ASN A 129 -0.14 1.34 4.17
N GLU A 130 -0.90 0.37 4.66
CA GLU A 130 -0.36 -0.82 5.32
C GLU A 130 0.45 -1.69 4.35
N ARG A 131 -0.03 -1.89 3.12
CA ARG A 131 0.70 -2.64 2.07
C ARG A 131 2.01 -1.97 1.69
N ILE A 132 2.02 -0.68 1.36
CA ILE A 132 3.24 0.05 1.00
C ILE A 132 4.29 -0.06 2.11
N ARG A 133 3.84 0.03 3.36
CA ARG A 133 4.71 -0.12 4.51
C ARG A 133 5.29 -1.53 4.58
N ALA A 134 4.45 -2.56 4.56
CA ALA A 134 4.87 -3.96 4.63
C ALA A 134 5.82 -4.33 3.49
N ASP A 135 5.52 -3.91 2.25
CA ASP A 135 6.35 -4.16 1.09
C ASP A 135 7.73 -3.46 1.21
N THR A 136 7.74 -2.23 1.74
CA THR A 136 9.00 -1.50 1.95
C THR A 136 9.84 -2.13 3.07
N GLU A 137 9.21 -2.54 4.18
CA GLU A 137 9.88 -3.25 5.27
C GLU A 137 10.47 -4.59 4.78
N ALA A 138 9.71 -5.37 4.02
CA ALA A 138 10.15 -6.64 3.44
C ALA A 138 11.31 -6.44 2.46
N LEU A 139 11.23 -5.44 1.59
CA LEU A 139 12.28 -5.12 0.63
C LEU A 139 13.57 -4.68 1.34
N MET A 140 13.47 -3.83 2.37
CA MET A 140 14.65 -3.42 3.16
C MET A 140 15.29 -4.62 3.86
N ALA A 141 14.48 -5.51 4.45
CA ALA A 141 14.97 -6.72 5.10
C ALA A 141 15.66 -7.67 4.12
N GLN A 142 15.07 -7.90 2.95
CA GLN A 142 15.65 -8.75 1.90
C GLN A 142 16.96 -8.16 1.35
N THR A 143 16.98 -6.85 1.12
CA THR A 143 18.19 -6.14 0.67
C THR A 143 19.29 -6.21 1.73
N ALA A 144 18.95 -5.96 3.00
CA ALA A 144 19.91 -6.06 4.10
C ALA A 144 20.47 -7.48 4.23
N LEU A 145 19.66 -8.51 4.00
CA LEU A 145 20.10 -9.90 3.97
C LEU A 145 21.11 -10.13 2.83
N GLY A 146 20.78 -9.69 1.62
CA GLY A 146 21.65 -9.87 0.45
C GLY A 146 22.99 -9.15 0.60
N LEU A 147 22.98 -7.87 0.99
CA LEU A 147 24.20 -7.10 1.24
C LEU A 147 25.01 -7.67 2.42
N GLY A 148 24.34 -8.11 3.49
CA GLY A 148 25.00 -8.73 4.64
C GLY A 148 25.72 -10.01 4.25
N ASN A 149 25.10 -10.89 3.47
CA ASN A 149 25.71 -12.11 2.98
C ASN A 149 26.91 -11.79 2.05
N GLN A 150 26.80 -10.80 1.18
CA GLN A 150 27.90 -10.36 0.32
C GLN A 150 29.12 -9.89 1.14
N ILE A 151 28.90 -9.16 2.24
CA ILE A 151 29.95 -8.74 3.17
C ILE A 151 30.59 -9.96 3.83
N ASP A 152 29.79 -10.88 4.35
CA ASP A 152 30.26 -12.08 5.02
C ASP A 152 31.07 -12.96 4.08
N ASP A 153 30.62 -13.18 2.84
CA ASP A 153 31.32 -13.95 1.82
C ASP A 153 32.65 -13.31 1.46
N TRP A 154 32.69 -11.96 1.31
CA TRP A 154 33.93 -11.25 1.03
C TRP A 154 34.94 -11.43 2.18
N ILE A 155 34.51 -11.27 3.46
CA ILE A 155 35.38 -11.46 4.62
C ILE A 155 35.82 -12.91 4.68
N ASN A 156 34.93 -13.90 4.53
CA ASN A 156 35.25 -15.32 4.57
C ASN A 156 36.28 -15.73 3.51
N ASN A 157 36.18 -15.19 2.29
CA ASN A 157 37.13 -15.44 1.23
C ASN A 157 38.54 -14.92 1.61
N ASN A 158 38.61 -13.71 2.16
CA ASN A 158 39.87 -13.14 2.64
C ASN A 158 40.48 -13.96 3.82
N VAL A 159 39.63 -14.36 4.78
CA VAL A 159 40.03 -15.22 5.90
C VAL A 159 40.55 -16.57 5.40
N SER A 160 39.90 -17.18 4.41
CA SER A 160 40.30 -18.46 3.82
C SER A 160 41.66 -18.38 3.15
N THR A 161 41.94 -17.27 2.45
CA THR A 161 43.25 -17.00 1.85
C THR A 161 44.33 -16.91 2.93
N LEU A 162 44.09 -16.16 4.01
CA LEU A 162 45.05 -16.04 5.11
C LEU A 162 45.28 -17.40 5.83
N ARG A 163 44.19 -18.15 6.08
CA ARG A 163 44.31 -19.48 6.71
C ARG A 163 45.05 -20.49 5.88
N LEU A 164 44.89 -20.45 4.54
CA LEU A 164 45.64 -21.29 3.64
C LEU A 164 47.13 -20.93 3.69
N ALA A 165 47.46 -19.65 3.55
CA ALA A 165 48.82 -19.17 3.59
C ALA A 165 49.49 -19.42 4.95
N ALA A 166 48.80 -19.25 6.06
CA ALA A 166 49.33 -19.51 7.40
C ALA A 166 49.74 -20.98 7.64
N LYS A 167 49.32 -21.90 6.78
CA LYS A 167 49.72 -23.34 6.82
C LYS A 167 50.93 -23.69 5.99
N LEU A 168 51.45 -22.74 5.18
CA LEU A 168 52.61 -22.98 4.35
C LEU A 168 53.86 -23.11 5.23
N PRO A 169 54.75 -24.09 4.95
CA PRO A 169 55.99 -24.30 5.71
C PRO A 169 56.83 -23.03 5.83
N GLU A 170 56.89 -22.25 4.76
CA GLU A 170 57.64 -21.00 4.67
C GLU A 170 57.09 -19.94 5.63
N ILE A 171 55.76 -19.90 5.84
CA ILE A 171 55.12 -18.99 6.79
C ILE A 171 55.33 -19.50 8.22
N ILE A 172 55.20 -20.82 8.46
CA ILE A 172 55.43 -21.45 9.76
C ILE A 172 56.89 -21.31 10.22
N SER A 173 57.86 -21.22 9.30
CA SER A 173 59.24 -21.06 9.63
C SER A 173 59.58 -19.83 10.44
N MET A 174 58.70 -18.80 10.42
CA MET A 174 58.92 -17.50 11.04
C MET A 174 60.25 -16.84 10.66
N VAL A 175 60.70 -17.08 9.39
CA VAL A 175 61.91 -16.51 8.81
C VAL A 175 61.53 -15.50 7.74
N GLU A 176 61.97 -14.25 7.85
CA GLU A 176 61.58 -13.13 6.97
C GLU A 176 61.80 -13.45 5.49
N GLN A 177 63.01 -13.94 5.15
CA GLN A 177 63.42 -14.22 3.78
C GLN A 177 62.51 -15.27 3.10
N GLN A 178 61.94 -16.19 3.85
CA GLN A 178 61.03 -17.24 3.34
C GLN A 178 59.60 -16.71 3.24
N GLN A 179 59.16 -15.89 4.17
CA GLN A 179 57.79 -15.36 4.22
C GLN A 179 57.55 -14.25 3.20
N LYS A 180 58.49 -13.30 3.06
CA LYS A 180 58.29 -12.08 2.25
C LYS A 180 57.79 -12.35 0.83
N PRO A 181 58.38 -13.29 0.02
CA PRO A 181 57.87 -13.55 -1.33
C PRO A 181 56.41 -14.02 -1.37
N ILE A 182 55.95 -14.77 -0.37
CA ILE A 182 54.58 -15.26 -0.27
C ILE A 182 53.67 -14.11 0.05
N LEU A 183 53.99 -13.24 1.02
CA LEU A 183 53.21 -12.07 1.42
C LEU A 183 53.07 -11.09 0.25
N GLU A 184 54.12 -10.85 -0.52
CA GLU A 184 54.12 -10.02 -1.73
C GLU A 184 53.21 -10.64 -2.83
N ALA A 185 53.26 -11.97 -3.03
CA ALA A 185 52.42 -12.67 -3.99
C ALA A 185 50.94 -12.54 -3.64
N ILE A 186 50.60 -12.67 -2.35
CA ILE A 186 49.22 -12.47 -1.87
C ILE A 186 48.76 -11.03 -2.11
N GLN A 187 49.56 -10.03 -1.74
CA GLN A 187 49.26 -8.63 -1.96
C GLN A 187 49.08 -8.31 -3.46
N LYS A 188 49.92 -8.85 -4.32
CA LYS A 188 49.81 -8.68 -5.78
C LYS A 188 48.53 -9.31 -6.33
N GLN A 189 48.13 -10.47 -5.82
CA GLN A 189 46.92 -11.19 -6.24
C GLN A 189 45.63 -10.49 -5.73
N TYR A 190 45.69 -9.90 -4.53
CA TYR A 190 44.58 -9.25 -3.85
C TYR A 190 44.91 -7.77 -3.56
N PRO A 191 44.77 -6.85 -4.54
CA PRO A 191 45.24 -5.45 -4.39
C PRO A 191 44.52 -4.67 -3.27
N TRP A 192 43.34 -5.09 -2.86
CA TRP A 192 42.64 -4.50 -1.68
C TRP A 192 43.29 -4.84 -0.34
N MET A 193 44.12 -5.93 -0.27
CA MET A 193 45.02 -6.21 0.85
C MET A 193 46.31 -5.40 0.67
N TYR A 194 46.27 -4.12 1.00
CA TYR A 194 47.39 -3.21 0.79
C TYR A 194 48.62 -3.52 1.66
N LEU A 195 48.47 -4.39 2.67
CA LEU A 195 49.55 -4.87 3.51
C LEU A 195 49.19 -6.27 4.02
N VAL A 196 50.03 -7.27 3.71
CA VAL A 196 49.99 -8.61 4.28
C VAL A 196 51.23 -8.78 5.14
N PHE A 197 51.10 -9.28 6.36
CA PHE A 197 52.25 -9.31 7.28
C PHE A 197 52.08 -10.42 8.30
N THR A 198 53.21 -10.78 8.93
CA THR A 198 53.29 -11.73 10.02
C THR A 198 53.86 -11.07 11.26
N VAL A 199 53.43 -11.56 12.43
CA VAL A 199 53.84 -11.04 13.73
C VAL A 199 54.24 -12.22 14.60
N GLY A 200 55.36 -12.10 15.26
CA GLY A 200 55.86 -13.09 16.21
C GLY A 200 55.06 -13.10 17.52
N VAL A 201 55.31 -14.08 18.37
CA VAL A 201 54.67 -14.18 19.70
C VAL A 201 55.09 -13.06 20.65
N ASP A 202 56.11 -12.30 20.33
CA ASP A 202 56.61 -11.11 21.00
C ASP A 202 55.86 -9.81 20.57
N GLY A 203 55.03 -9.89 19.55
CA GLY A 203 54.30 -8.72 19.03
C GLY A 203 55.04 -7.97 17.92
N MET A 204 56.29 -8.30 17.62
CA MET A 204 57.03 -7.68 16.52
C MET A 204 56.70 -8.29 15.18
N ASN A 205 56.68 -7.46 14.09
CA ASN A 205 56.62 -7.99 12.73
C ASN A 205 57.79 -8.92 12.49
N VAL A 206 57.54 -10.05 11.81
CA VAL A 206 58.55 -10.93 11.25
C VAL A 206 58.80 -10.60 9.80
N ALA A 207 57.72 -10.46 9.01
CA ALA A 207 57.79 -10.10 7.60
C ALA A 207 56.60 -9.23 7.20
N ARG A 208 56.79 -8.46 6.12
CA ARG A 208 55.78 -7.58 5.51
C ARG A 208 55.86 -7.66 3.99
N SER A 209 54.70 -7.47 3.34
CA SER A 209 54.59 -7.40 1.88
C SER A 209 54.97 -6.04 1.29
N ASP A 210 55.22 -5.02 2.12
CA ASP A 210 55.75 -3.71 1.73
C ASP A 210 57.22 -3.53 2.24
N ASP A 211 57.92 -2.53 1.75
CA ASP A 211 59.30 -2.25 2.13
C ASP A 211 59.43 -1.30 3.34
N VAL A 212 58.36 -1.18 4.13
CA VAL A 212 58.34 -0.34 5.33
C VAL A 212 59.02 -1.09 6.50
N PRO A 213 59.80 -0.41 7.36
CA PRO A 213 60.42 -1.04 8.52
C PRO A 213 59.43 -1.81 9.41
N LEU A 214 59.90 -2.91 10.00
CA LEU A 214 59.13 -3.73 10.94
C LEU A 214 58.63 -2.88 12.11
N LYS A 215 57.40 -3.20 12.59
CA LYS A 215 56.69 -2.47 13.64
C LYS A 215 56.19 -3.41 14.73
N ASP A 216 56.09 -2.88 15.93
CA ASP A 216 55.41 -3.53 17.04
C ASP A 216 53.89 -3.41 16.90
N TYR A 217 53.18 -4.55 17.00
CA TYR A 217 51.73 -4.68 16.98
C TYR A 217 51.16 -5.33 18.26
N SER A 218 51.95 -5.46 19.32
CA SER A 218 51.57 -6.04 20.60
C SER A 218 50.38 -5.31 21.25
N ASP A 219 50.18 -4.03 20.94
CA ASP A 219 49.12 -3.18 21.43
C ASP A 219 47.74 -3.49 20.77
N ARG A 220 47.75 -4.16 19.60
CA ARG A 220 46.55 -4.36 18.77
C ARG A 220 45.62 -5.45 19.29
N GLU A 221 44.32 -5.18 19.32
CA GLU A 221 43.29 -6.12 19.81
C GLU A 221 43.24 -7.41 18.97
N TYR A 222 43.39 -7.29 17.63
CA TYR A 222 43.41 -8.47 16.75
C TYR A 222 44.56 -9.40 17.06
N TYR A 223 45.75 -8.87 17.39
CA TYR A 223 46.93 -9.65 17.76
C TYR A 223 46.70 -10.34 19.11
N LYS A 224 46.33 -9.56 20.14
CA LYS A 224 46.08 -10.11 21.48
C LYS A 224 45.05 -11.23 21.48
N SER A 225 43.95 -11.07 20.73
CA SER A 225 42.92 -12.07 20.61
C SER A 225 43.40 -13.40 20.03
N ILE A 226 44.30 -13.37 19.03
CA ILE A 226 44.90 -14.59 18.44
C ILE A 226 45.84 -15.25 19.42
N ILE A 227 46.72 -14.48 20.09
CA ILE A 227 47.62 -15.00 21.12
C ILE A 227 46.86 -15.63 22.31
N MET A 228 45.68 -15.09 22.64
CA MET A 228 44.79 -15.66 23.63
C MET A 228 44.03 -16.91 23.14
N GLY A 229 44.35 -17.43 21.95
CA GLY A 229 43.80 -18.69 21.43
C GLY A 229 42.61 -18.58 20.48
N LYS A 230 42.19 -17.39 20.05
CA LYS A 230 41.16 -17.28 19.00
C LYS A 230 41.73 -17.73 17.65
N ASN A 231 40.92 -18.45 16.86
CA ASN A 231 41.28 -18.90 15.51
C ASN A 231 41.00 -17.86 14.40
N LEU A 232 40.43 -16.72 14.75
CA LEU A 232 40.19 -15.58 13.88
C LEU A 232 39.96 -14.35 14.75
N SER A 233 40.53 -13.23 14.33
CA SER A 233 40.24 -11.94 14.91
C SER A 233 40.18 -10.88 13.80
N TRP A 234 39.38 -9.86 14.03
CA TRP A 234 39.25 -8.71 13.12
C TRP A 234 39.18 -7.43 13.92
N GLN A 235 39.60 -6.36 13.27
CA GLN A 235 39.54 -5.04 13.88
C GLN A 235 39.47 -3.96 12.78
N THR A 236 38.49 -3.07 12.87
CA THR A 236 38.51 -1.83 12.09
C THR A 236 39.34 -0.79 12.83
N LEU A 237 40.26 -0.16 12.16
CA LEU A 237 41.21 0.77 12.80
C LEU A 237 41.76 1.80 11.81
N ILE A 238 42.54 2.77 12.30
CA ILE A 238 43.41 3.57 11.48
C ILE A 238 44.77 2.87 11.43
N GLY A 239 45.23 2.58 10.19
CA GLY A 239 46.50 1.89 9.97
C GLY A 239 47.70 2.68 10.49
N LYS A 240 48.62 2.02 11.20
CA LYS A 240 49.87 2.68 11.72
C LYS A 240 50.77 3.24 10.59
N THR A 241 50.71 2.64 9.42
CA THR A 241 51.50 3.03 8.25
C THR A 241 50.68 3.89 7.29
N SER A 242 49.49 3.43 6.92
CA SER A 242 48.69 4.08 5.89
C SER A 242 47.98 5.35 6.36
N GLN A 243 47.82 5.52 7.67
CA GLN A 243 46.99 6.58 8.29
C GLN A 243 45.56 6.65 7.74
N LYS A 244 45.06 5.55 7.16
CA LYS A 244 43.73 5.42 6.54
C LYS A 244 42.91 4.39 7.30
N PRO A 245 41.57 4.51 7.26
CA PRO A 245 40.69 3.47 7.75
C PRO A 245 40.96 2.13 7.08
N ALA A 246 41.07 1.09 7.86
CA ALA A 246 41.37 -0.26 7.43
C ALA A 246 40.63 -1.30 8.22
N LEU A 247 40.29 -2.41 7.57
CA LEU A 247 39.94 -3.65 8.23
C LEU A 247 41.23 -4.50 8.29
N VAL A 248 41.53 -4.97 9.50
CA VAL A 248 42.61 -5.98 9.67
C VAL A 248 41.93 -7.30 10.02
N LEU A 249 42.26 -8.34 9.26
CA LEU A 249 41.93 -9.74 9.58
C LEU A 249 43.19 -10.44 10.04
N ALA A 250 43.09 -11.26 11.07
CA ALA A 250 44.19 -11.98 11.64
C ALA A 250 43.86 -13.43 11.96
N VAL A 251 44.77 -14.33 11.64
CA VAL A 251 44.65 -15.78 11.92
C VAL A 251 45.92 -16.28 12.59
N PRO A 252 45.88 -17.34 13.42
CA PRO A 252 47.08 -17.91 14.01
C PRO A 252 47.95 -18.62 12.95
N ILE A 253 49.28 -18.50 13.09
CA ILE A 253 50.23 -19.37 12.46
C ILE A 253 50.55 -20.47 13.49
N LYS A 254 50.35 -21.73 13.14
CA LYS A 254 50.51 -22.85 14.06
C LYS A 254 51.61 -23.81 13.56
N SER A 255 52.46 -24.26 14.50
CA SER A 255 53.34 -25.40 14.34
C SER A 255 52.81 -26.53 15.24
N GLY A 256 52.19 -27.55 14.65
CA GLY A 256 51.37 -28.49 15.40
C GLY A 256 50.20 -27.74 16.09
N ASP A 257 50.04 -27.92 17.40
CA ASP A 257 48.99 -27.26 18.19
C ASP A 257 49.41 -25.92 18.79
N GLN A 258 50.73 -25.59 18.68
CA GLN A 258 51.26 -24.35 19.25
C GLN A 258 51.16 -23.17 18.28
N THR A 259 50.65 -22.06 18.77
CA THR A 259 50.67 -20.80 18.02
C THR A 259 52.08 -20.20 18.06
N VAL A 260 52.75 -20.12 16.89
CA VAL A 260 54.10 -19.56 16.74
C VAL A 260 54.11 -18.12 16.25
N GLY A 261 52.96 -17.63 15.79
CA GLY A 261 52.82 -16.26 15.33
C GLY A 261 51.42 -15.95 14.85
N VAL A 262 51.22 -14.78 14.32
CA VAL A 262 49.97 -14.26 13.77
C VAL A 262 50.21 -13.84 12.33
N MET A 263 49.38 -14.33 11.41
CA MET A 263 49.31 -13.82 10.03
C MET A 263 48.13 -12.85 9.95
N ALA A 264 48.37 -11.67 9.37
CA ALA A 264 47.37 -10.64 9.24
C ALA A 264 47.43 -9.94 7.89
N ALA A 265 46.29 -9.45 7.44
CA ALA A 265 46.19 -8.54 6.30
C ALA A 265 45.41 -7.29 6.69
N ALA A 266 45.98 -6.14 6.36
CA ALA A 266 45.27 -4.86 6.40
C ALA A 266 44.72 -4.54 5.01
N MET A 267 43.44 -4.29 4.94
CA MET A 267 42.75 -4.12 3.67
C MET A 267 41.85 -2.87 3.65
N THR A 268 41.66 -2.33 2.46
CA THR A 268 40.67 -1.29 2.25
C THR A 268 39.28 -1.91 2.24
N VAL A 269 38.30 -1.15 2.75
CA VAL A 269 36.88 -1.52 2.69
C VAL A 269 36.18 -0.89 1.50
N ASP A 270 36.96 -0.37 0.52
CA ASP A 270 36.42 0.41 -0.59
C ASP A 270 35.42 -0.38 -1.45
N ASP A 271 35.70 -1.66 -1.73
CA ASP A 271 34.81 -2.48 -2.57
C ASP A 271 33.51 -2.81 -1.87
N ILE A 272 33.55 -3.15 -0.58
CA ILE A 272 32.34 -3.32 0.23
C ILE A 272 31.61 -1.98 0.34
N SER A 273 32.38 -0.92 0.62
CA SER A 273 31.81 0.42 0.78
C SER A 273 31.12 0.88 -0.50
N LYS A 274 31.67 0.62 -1.68
CA LYS A 274 31.02 0.90 -2.96
C LYS A 274 29.71 0.11 -3.12
N SER A 275 29.72 -1.20 -2.87
CA SER A 275 28.53 -2.03 -2.97
C SER A 275 27.39 -1.55 -2.07
N ILE A 276 27.69 -1.15 -0.83
CA ILE A 276 26.72 -0.61 0.12
C ILE A 276 26.28 0.80 -0.28
N ALA A 277 27.22 1.68 -0.62
CA ALA A 277 26.94 3.07 -0.95
C ALA A 277 26.19 3.24 -2.28
N THR A 278 26.30 2.27 -3.20
CA THR A 278 25.52 2.26 -4.45
C THR A 278 24.04 1.88 -4.21
N TRP A 279 23.73 1.25 -3.09
CA TRP A 279 22.34 1.04 -2.77
C TRP A 279 21.68 2.38 -2.46
N LYS A 280 20.89 2.84 -3.41
CA LYS A 280 20.12 4.06 -3.33
C LYS A 280 18.69 3.75 -3.76
N LYS A 281 17.71 4.08 -2.92
CA LYS A 281 16.31 3.97 -3.26
C LYS A 281 15.66 5.35 -3.21
N GLY A 282 15.31 5.86 -4.39
CA GLY A 282 14.84 7.23 -4.53
C GLY A 282 15.95 8.26 -4.22
N GLU A 283 15.56 9.39 -3.63
CA GLU A 283 16.48 10.47 -3.28
C GLU A 283 17.00 10.37 -1.83
N THR A 284 16.18 9.84 -0.92
CA THR A 284 16.45 9.85 0.53
C THR A 284 16.86 8.47 1.07
N GLY A 285 16.68 7.39 0.27
CA GLY A 285 17.02 6.04 0.67
C GLY A 285 18.49 5.74 0.48
N TYR A 286 19.16 5.30 1.55
CA TYR A 286 20.56 4.87 1.51
C TYR A 286 20.87 3.79 2.55
N ALA A 287 22.00 3.10 2.34
CA ALA A 287 22.54 2.12 3.27
C ALA A 287 23.87 2.61 3.87
N PHE A 288 24.15 2.18 5.08
CA PHE A 288 25.45 2.38 5.73
C PHE A 288 25.79 1.18 6.62
N LEU A 289 27.07 1.03 6.92
CA LEU A 289 27.62 -0.06 7.72
C LEU A 289 28.44 0.51 8.87
N VAL A 290 28.21 0.01 10.06
CA VAL A 290 29.03 0.32 11.24
C VAL A 290 29.60 -0.96 11.85
N ASP A 291 30.77 -0.86 12.47
CA ASP A 291 31.36 -1.96 13.23
C ASP A 291 30.68 -2.17 14.59
N GLU A 292 31.11 -3.19 15.34
CA GLU A 292 30.56 -3.51 16.67
C GLU A 292 30.68 -2.36 17.69
N LYS A 293 31.60 -1.42 17.45
CA LYS A 293 31.80 -0.22 18.30
C LYS A 293 31.05 1.01 17.77
N GLY A 294 30.27 0.86 16.69
CA GLY A 294 29.48 1.93 16.07
C GLY A 294 30.26 2.86 15.15
N TYR A 295 31.53 2.56 14.85
CA TYR A 295 32.29 3.35 13.91
C TYR A 295 31.93 2.99 12.46
N VAL A 296 31.83 4.01 11.62
CA VAL A 296 31.46 3.87 10.21
C VAL A 296 32.52 3.06 9.45
N VAL A 297 32.07 2.02 8.79
CA VAL A 297 32.83 1.21 7.82
C VAL A 297 32.46 1.62 6.40
N SER A 298 31.18 1.88 6.14
CA SER A 298 30.67 2.36 4.86
C SER A 298 29.54 3.36 5.05
N HIS A 299 29.56 4.44 4.27
CA HIS A 299 28.53 5.46 4.27
C HIS A 299 28.52 6.21 2.93
N PRO A 300 27.36 6.69 2.41
CA PRO A 300 27.33 7.52 1.19
C PRO A 300 28.14 8.81 1.33
N ASP A 301 28.16 9.41 2.52
CA ASP A 301 29.04 10.53 2.83
C ASP A 301 30.45 10.02 3.15
N LYS A 302 31.38 10.27 2.21
CA LYS A 302 32.79 9.85 2.31
C LYS A 302 33.52 10.45 3.51
N GLN A 303 33.10 11.61 4.03
CA GLN A 303 33.70 12.20 5.21
C GLN A 303 33.48 11.32 6.45
N TYR A 304 32.31 10.68 6.58
CA TYR A 304 32.00 9.78 7.68
C TYR A 304 32.92 8.55 7.68
N VAL A 305 33.25 8.03 6.50
CA VAL A 305 34.20 6.92 6.36
C VAL A 305 35.62 7.38 6.70
N ALA A 306 36.07 8.50 6.13
CA ALA A 306 37.44 9.03 6.32
C ALA A 306 37.76 9.34 7.79
N THR A 307 36.79 9.93 8.50
CA THR A 307 36.94 10.28 9.92
C THR A 307 36.59 9.12 10.86
N ARG A 308 36.13 7.99 10.35
CA ARG A 308 35.55 6.89 11.14
C ARG A 308 34.57 7.42 12.17
N LYS A 309 33.59 8.22 11.69
CA LYS A 309 32.60 8.82 12.59
C LYS A 309 31.88 7.73 13.39
N ASN A 310 31.69 7.97 14.69
CA ASN A 310 30.87 7.09 15.51
C ASN A 310 29.39 7.43 15.34
N LEU A 311 28.55 6.45 14.99
CA LEU A 311 27.11 6.58 14.79
C LEU A 311 26.26 5.90 15.88
N ASP A 312 26.83 5.63 17.04
CA ASP A 312 26.05 5.06 18.17
C ASP A 312 24.87 5.93 18.60
N SER A 313 25.01 7.24 18.47
CA SER A 313 23.94 8.20 18.74
C SER A 313 22.91 8.30 17.61
N HIS A 314 23.16 7.68 16.46
CA HIS A 314 22.19 7.67 15.37
C HIS A 314 20.93 6.91 15.83
N PRO A 315 19.70 7.50 15.71
CA PRO A 315 18.50 6.92 16.32
C PRO A 315 18.23 5.47 15.92
N LEU A 316 18.55 5.12 14.67
CA LEU A 316 18.37 3.77 14.15
C LEU A 316 19.34 2.78 14.82
N ILE A 317 20.63 3.14 14.98
CA ILE A 317 21.64 2.31 15.64
C ILE A 317 21.37 2.23 17.15
N ALA A 318 21.02 3.35 17.78
CA ALA A 318 20.67 3.38 19.20
C ALA A 318 19.46 2.46 19.52
N ASN A 319 18.43 2.46 18.66
CA ASN A 319 17.27 1.56 18.79
C ASN A 319 17.67 0.09 18.62
N TYR A 320 18.54 -0.21 17.65
CA TYR A 320 19.07 -1.55 17.41
C TYR A 320 19.84 -2.07 18.63
N ARG A 321 20.70 -1.26 19.23
CA ARG A 321 21.44 -1.62 20.45
C ARG A 321 20.53 -1.84 21.65
N LYS A 322 19.52 -0.96 21.86
CA LYS A 322 18.52 -1.11 22.93
C LYS A 322 17.76 -2.43 22.86
N LYS A 323 17.56 -2.96 21.66
CA LYS A 323 16.90 -4.26 21.44
C LYS A 323 17.84 -5.46 21.48
N GLY A 324 19.07 -5.30 21.98
CA GLY A 324 20.01 -6.40 22.17
C GLY A 324 20.58 -6.95 20.87
N TRP A 325 20.90 -6.09 19.89
CA TRP A 325 21.54 -6.45 18.63
C TRP A 325 20.71 -7.39 17.74
N THR A 326 19.40 -7.40 17.90
CA THR A 326 18.47 -8.18 17.07
C THR A 326 18.05 -7.37 15.86
N THR A 327 17.86 -8.04 14.73
CA THR A 327 17.31 -7.42 13.51
C THR A 327 16.02 -6.67 13.82
N ILE A 328 15.96 -5.40 13.43
CA ILE A 328 14.79 -4.56 13.66
C ILE A 328 14.42 -3.77 12.41
N THR A 329 13.11 -3.59 12.23
CA THR A 329 12.57 -2.51 11.39
C THR A 329 11.86 -1.54 12.29
N THR A 330 12.15 -0.25 12.17
CA THR A 330 11.59 0.78 13.05
C THR A 330 11.46 2.12 12.35
N ARG A 331 10.49 2.90 12.80
CA ARG A 331 10.40 4.32 12.44
C ARG A 331 11.20 5.15 13.44
N PHE A 332 11.88 6.14 12.93
CA PHE A 332 12.67 7.08 13.72
C PHE A 332 12.64 8.47 13.07
N LYS A 333 13.21 9.47 13.72
CA LYS A 333 13.41 10.80 13.14
C LYS A 333 14.86 10.94 12.72
N THR A 334 15.11 11.37 11.48
CA THR A 334 16.43 11.72 10.98
C THR A 334 17.02 12.91 11.75
N ALA A 335 18.29 13.22 11.56
CA ALA A 335 18.93 14.41 12.15
C ALA A 335 18.20 15.72 11.79
N ASN A 336 17.55 15.76 10.62
CA ASN A 336 16.76 16.91 10.16
C ASN A 336 15.32 16.91 10.71
N GLY A 337 14.96 15.97 11.59
CA GLY A 337 13.65 15.85 12.19
C GLY A 337 12.59 15.17 11.32
N HIS A 338 12.93 14.74 10.10
CA HIS A 338 12.01 14.05 9.19
C HIS A 338 11.75 12.61 9.66
N PRO A 339 10.51 12.14 9.65
CA PRO A 339 10.21 10.74 9.93
C PRO A 339 10.77 9.85 8.82
N ALA A 340 11.41 8.76 9.21
CA ALA A 340 12.01 7.78 8.31
C ALA A 340 11.74 6.36 8.78
N LEU A 341 11.67 5.44 7.83
CA LEU A 341 11.67 4.01 8.05
C LEU A 341 13.10 3.49 7.94
N GLY A 342 13.51 2.65 8.86
CA GLY A 342 14.83 2.04 8.83
C GLY A 342 14.82 0.58 9.23
N HIS A 343 15.72 -0.17 8.61
CA HIS A 343 15.98 -1.58 8.90
C HIS A 343 17.45 -1.76 9.27
N VAL A 344 17.72 -2.48 10.35
CA VAL A 344 19.09 -2.83 10.77
C VAL A 344 19.20 -4.32 10.98
N ARG A 345 20.29 -4.86 10.47
CA ARG A 345 20.67 -6.26 10.65
C ARG A 345 22.17 -6.37 11.00
N SER A 346 22.51 -7.29 11.90
CA SER A 346 23.88 -7.74 12.12
C SER A 346 24.32 -8.74 11.06
N ASN A 347 25.59 -8.68 10.68
CA ASN A 347 26.26 -9.75 9.96
C ASN A 347 26.95 -10.73 10.94
N ASN A 348 27.65 -11.76 10.43
CA ASN A 348 28.33 -12.75 11.24
C ASN A 348 29.56 -12.20 12.00
N TYR A 349 30.01 -11.01 11.65
CA TYR A 349 31.15 -10.33 12.27
C TYR A 349 30.74 -9.26 13.28
N GLY A 350 29.42 -9.19 13.62
CA GLY A 350 28.91 -8.21 14.57
C GLY A 350 28.76 -6.78 14.01
N TRP A 351 28.95 -6.59 12.71
CA TRP A 351 28.73 -5.29 12.08
C TRP A 351 27.27 -5.06 11.83
N ALA A 352 26.81 -3.83 12.02
CA ALA A 352 25.42 -3.48 11.78
C ALA A 352 25.25 -2.81 10.42
N LEU A 353 24.56 -3.49 9.52
CA LEU A 353 24.11 -2.95 8.24
C LEU A 353 22.74 -2.30 8.40
N ALA A 354 22.69 -1.01 8.17
CA ALA A 354 21.50 -0.18 8.30
C ALA A 354 21.05 0.34 6.93
N LEU A 355 19.76 0.22 6.65
CA LEU A 355 19.09 0.80 5.49
C LEU A 355 18.05 1.77 6.00
N GLN A 356 17.91 2.93 5.37
CA GLN A 356 16.87 3.91 5.73
C GLN A 356 16.30 4.63 4.52
N GLN A 357 15.06 5.12 4.65
CA GLN A 357 14.39 5.97 3.67
C GLN A 357 13.37 6.85 4.37
N GLU A 358 13.22 8.10 3.95
CA GLU A 358 12.23 9.01 4.54
C GLU A 358 10.79 8.58 4.20
N ASP A 359 9.89 8.71 5.19
CA ASP A 359 8.46 8.41 5.04
C ASP A 359 7.81 9.21 3.91
N SER A 360 8.24 10.45 3.71
CA SER A 360 7.76 11.33 2.64
C SER A 360 7.90 10.72 1.25
N GLU A 361 8.96 9.96 1.05
CA GLU A 361 9.28 9.28 -0.19
C GLU A 361 8.65 7.88 -0.25
N VAL A 362 8.73 7.12 0.84
CA VAL A 362 8.07 5.79 0.95
C VAL A 362 6.60 5.90 0.59
N PHE A 363 5.90 6.94 1.07
CA PHE A 363 4.48 7.16 0.82
C PHE A 363 4.18 8.11 -0.34
N SER A 364 5.17 8.50 -1.14
CA SER A 364 4.94 9.37 -2.32
C SER A 364 3.96 8.77 -3.35
N PRO A 365 3.93 7.44 -3.62
CA PRO A 365 2.93 6.85 -4.50
C PRO A 365 1.50 7.04 -3.97
N LEU A 366 1.33 6.96 -2.64
CA LEU A 366 0.03 7.18 -2.00
C LEU A 366 -0.50 8.59 -2.23
N LYS A 367 0.35 9.62 -2.14
CA LYS A 367 -0.03 11.02 -2.42
C LYS A 367 -0.53 11.20 -3.86
N ARG A 368 0.06 10.49 -4.82
CA ARG A 368 -0.40 10.52 -6.23
C ARG A 368 -1.80 9.92 -6.37
N VAL A 369 -2.03 8.78 -5.74
CA VAL A 369 -3.36 8.14 -5.71
C VAL A 369 -4.39 9.02 -5.02
N GLN A 370 -4.04 9.64 -3.89
CA GLN A 370 -4.91 10.58 -3.17
C GLN A 370 -5.30 11.78 -4.04
N ASN A 371 -4.34 12.41 -4.72
CA ASN A 371 -4.60 13.55 -5.60
C ASN A 371 -5.48 13.17 -6.81
N PHE A 372 -5.25 11.99 -7.39
CA PHE A 372 -6.10 11.47 -8.48
C PHE A 372 -7.53 11.24 -8.02
N ALA A 373 -7.70 10.58 -6.88
CA ALA A 373 -9.00 10.30 -6.33
C ALA A 373 -9.74 11.58 -5.86
N LEU A 374 -9.02 12.59 -5.35
CA LEU A 374 -9.63 13.90 -5.05
C LEU A 374 -10.16 14.58 -6.32
N LYS A 375 -9.41 14.53 -7.43
CA LYS A 375 -9.87 15.04 -8.73
C LYS A 375 -11.11 14.28 -9.22
N LEU A 376 -11.11 12.95 -9.07
CA LEU A 376 -12.25 12.11 -9.43
C LEU A 376 -13.48 12.45 -8.58
N LEU A 377 -13.31 12.67 -7.27
CA LEU A 377 -14.37 13.10 -6.37
C LEU A 377 -15.01 14.42 -6.83
N VAL A 378 -14.19 15.43 -7.12
CA VAL A 378 -14.68 16.72 -7.60
C VAL A 378 -15.44 16.56 -8.92
N CYS A 379 -14.92 15.77 -9.86
CA CYS A 379 -15.59 15.46 -11.12
C CYS A 379 -16.95 14.78 -10.90
N THR A 380 -16.98 13.79 -10.00
CA THR A 380 -18.22 13.06 -9.64
C THR A 380 -19.27 14.02 -9.06
N ILE A 381 -18.87 14.90 -8.13
CA ILE A 381 -19.78 15.89 -7.54
C ILE A 381 -20.36 16.80 -8.64
N LEU A 382 -19.55 17.29 -9.56
CA LEU A 382 -20.01 18.13 -10.67
C LEU A 382 -21.00 17.39 -11.58
N VAL A 383 -20.68 16.18 -11.99
CA VAL A 383 -21.54 15.36 -12.86
C VAL A 383 -22.87 15.06 -12.16
N VAL A 384 -22.83 14.60 -10.89
CA VAL A 384 -24.05 14.32 -10.12
C VAL A 384 -24.89 15.58 -9.93
N SER A 385 -24.25 16.73 -9.66
CA SER A 385 -24.97 18.01 -9.50
C SER A 385 -25.67 18.44 -10.79
N VAL A 386 -25.03 18.26 -11.95
CA VAL A 386 -25.62 18.54 -13.26
C VAL A 386 -26.80 17.62 -13.54
N ILE A 387 -26.64 16.30 -13.33
CA ILE A 387 -27.72 15.32 -13.51
C ILE A 387 -28.89 15.63 -12.57
N ALA A 388 -28.59 15.91 -11.30
CA ALA A 388 -29.61 16.25 -10.32
C ALA A 388 -30.37 17.54 -10.70
N TRP A 389 -29.67 18.55 -11.21
CA TRP A 389 -30.28 19.78 -11.67
C TRP A 389 -31.24 19.56 -12.87
N PHE A 390 -30.80 18.79 -13.86
CA PHE A 390 -31.64 18.42 -15.01
C PHE A 390 -32.86 17.58 -14.58
N SER A 391 -32.65 16.55 -13.74
CA SER A 391 -33.72 15.67 -13.25
C SER A 391 -34.74 16.48 -12.42
N ALA A 392 -34.26 17.34 -11.53
CA ALA A 392 -35.12 18.18 -10.73
C ALA A 392 -35.93 19.16 -11.59
N ARG A 393 -35.32 19.75 -12.63
CA ARG A 393 -36.03 20.63 -13.56
C ARG A 393 -37.05 19.88 -14.42
N ALA A 394 -36.75 18.64 -14.81
CA ALA A 394 -37.66 17.80 -15.60
C ALA A 394 -38.88 17.32 -14.80
N ILE A 395 -38.72 17.06 -13.51
CA ILE A 395 -39.78 16.48 -12.65
C ILE A 395 -40.49 17.57 -11.83
N VAL A 396 -39.72 18.38 -11.08
CA VAL A 396 -40.29 19.31 -10.09
C VAL A 396 -41.03 20.45 -10.77
N THR A 397 -40.49 21.01 -11.85
CA THR A 397 -41.12 22.18 -12.52
C THR A 397 -42.50 21.86 -13.09
N PRO A 398 -42.71 20.75 -13.83
CA PRO A 398 -44.04 20.38 -14.30
C PRO A 398 -45.01 20.05 -13.17
N VAL A 399 -44.58 19.36 -12.10
CA VAL A 399 -45.41 19.03 -10.94
C VAL A 399 -45.87 20.29 -10.23
N MET A 400 -44.96 21.26 -9.99
CA MET A 400 -45.33 22.57 -9.38
C MET A 400 -46.35 23.35 -10.24
N LYS A 401 -46.18 23.32 -11.58
CA LYS A 401 -47.17 23.94 -12.49
C LYS A 401 -48.52 23.28 -12.40
N LEU A 402 -48.59 21.94 -12.28
CA LEU A 402 -49.88 21.22 -12.09
C LEU A 402 -50.50 21.53 -10.74
N THR A 403 -49.72 21.69 -9.68
CA THR A 403 -50.20 22.10 -8.36
C THR A 403 -50.81 23.51 -8.41
N ASP A 404 -50.12 24.47 -9.07
CA ASP A 404 -50.63 25.84 -9.28
C ASP A 404 -51.97 25.82 -10.06
N VAL A 405 -52.03 25.06 -11.15
CA VAL A 405 -53.26 24.89 -11.92
C VAL A 405 -54.41 24.32 -11.06
N ALA A 406 -54.13 23.27 -10.26
CA ALA A 406 -55.11 22.65 -9.40
C ALA A 406 -55.61 23.62 -8.31
N GLU A 407 -54.73 24.43 -7.71
CA GLU A 407 -55.03 25.46 -6.75
C GLU A 407 -55.95 26.55 -7.33
N ARG A 408 -55.58 27.08 -8.48
CA ARG A 408 -56.38 28.08 -9.20
C ARG A 408 -57.73 27.55 -9.61
N MET A 409 -57.82 26.27 -10.02
CA MET A 409 -59.09 25.60 -10.28
C MET A 409 -59.95 25.51 -9.04
N SER A 410 -59.37 25.24 -7.86
CA SER A 410 -60.12 25.19 -6.58
C SER A 410 -60.67 26.55 -6.17
N LEU A 411 -60.04 27.62 -6.60
CA LEU A 411 -60.48 29.01 -6.40
C LEU A 411 -61.51 29.47 -7.45
N GLY A 412 -61.92 28.60 -8.38
CA GLY A 412 -62.94 28.88 -9.37
C GLY A 412 -62.39 29.38 -10.72
N GLU A 413 -61.10 29.47 -10.91
CA GLU A 413 -60.49 29.83 -12.18
C GLU A 413 -60.44 28.62 -13.14
N LEU A 414 -61.57 28.31 -13.79
CA LEU A 414 -61.68 27.15 -14.68
C LEU A 414 -61.15 27.34 -16.10
N ASN A 415 -60.54 28.48 -16.41
CA ASN A 415 -59.99 28.78 -17.74
C ASN A 415 -58.47 28.75 -17.78
N VAL A 416 -57.78 28.22 -16.79
CA VAL A 416 -56.30 28.11 -16.74
C VAL A 416 -55.83 27.16 -17.82
N LYS A 417 -54.85 27.58 -18.65
CA LYS A 417 -54.28 26.72 -19.68
C LYS A 417 -53.26 25.76 -19.10
N ILE A 418 -53.46 24.46 -19.35
CA ILE A 418 -52.51 23.40 -18.98
C ILE A 418 -51.57 23.21 -20.17
N ASP A 419 -50.36 23.81 -20.11
CA ASP A 419 -49.33 23.68 -21.16
C ASP A 419 -48.18 22.83 -20.63
N ILE A 420 -48.41 21.51 -20.48
CA ILE A 420 -47.41 20.52 -20.11
C ILE A 420 -47.36 19.45 -21.18
N LYS A 421 -46.25 19.44 -21.93
CA LYS A 421 -45.99 18.49 -23.03
C LYS A 421 -45.02 17.42 -22.53
N SER A 422 -45.46 16.54 -21.64
CA SER A 422 -44.66 15.37 -21.26
C SER A 422 -45.31 14.08 -21.79
N ARG A 423 -44.51 13.05 -22.10
CA ARG A 423 -44.98 11.73 -22.58
C ARG A 423 -44.85 10.64 -21.51
N ASP A 424 -44.65 11.04 -20.27
CA ASP A 424 -44.51 10.21 -19.07
C ASP A 424 -45.76 10.28 -18.18
N GLU A 425 -45.64 9.81 -16.94
CA GLU A 425 -46.68 9.82 -15.93
C GLU A 425 -47.14 11.23 -15.59
N ILE A 426 -46.26 12.23 -15.73
CA ILE A 426 -46.59 13.64 -15.52
C ILE A 426 -47.51 14.13 -16.64
N GLY A 427 -47.30 13.68 -17.86
CA GLY A 427 -48.17 13.95 -18.99
C GLY A 427 -49.56 13.34 -18.82
N LEU A 428 -49.65 12.09 -18.28
CA LEU A 428 -50.91 11.46 -17.95
C LEU A 428 -51.66 12.22 -16.83
N LEU A 429 -50.96 12.68 -15.80
CA LEU A 429 -51.49 13.50 -14.73
C LEU A 429 -52.04 14.83 -15.26
N ALA A 430 -51.31 15.48 -16.15
CA ALA A 430 -51.75 16.72 -16.79
C ALA A 430 -53.07 16.52 -17.57
N GLN A 431 -53.19 15.41 -18.33
CA GLN A 431 -54.42 15.08 -19.05
C GLN A 431 -55.59 14.79 -18.07
N ALA A 432 -55.34 14.10 -16.95
CA ALA A 432 -56.34 13.83 -15.96
C ALA A 432 -56.90 15.12 -15.32
N ILE A 433 -56.00 16.04 -14.95
CA ILE A 433 -56.37 17.37 -14.43
C ILE A 433 -57.18 18.16 -15.49
N GLY A 434 -56.77 18.10 -16.76
CA GLY A 434 -57.47 18.74 -17.87
C GLY A 434 -58.88 18.20 -18.08
N ARG A 435 -59.07 16.89 -17.95
CA ARG A 435 -60.43 16.28 -18.01
C ARG A 435 -61.29 16.74 -16.80
N MET A 436 -60.73 16.78 -15.60
CA MET A 436 -61.40 17.30 -14.41
C MET A 436 -61.82 18.76 -14.58
N GLN A 437 -60.93 19.62 -15.09
CA GLN A 437 -61.21 21.03 -15.40
C GLN A 437 -62.41 21.16 -16.36
N THR A 438 -62.40 20.37 -17.45
CA THR A 438 -63.51 20.39 -18.42
C THR A 438 -64.82 19.98 -17.81
N SER A 439 -64.83 18.93 -16.98
CA SER A 439 -66.04 18.46 -16.28
C SER A 439 -66.58 19.51 -15.29
N LEU A 440 -65.73 20.12 -14.49
CA LEU A 440 -66.12 21.20 -13.58
C LEU A 440 -66.70 22.42 -14.31
N ARG A 441 -66.06 22.82 -15.42
CA ARG A 441 -66.55 23.91 -16.25
C ARG A 441 -67.92 23.65 -16.83
N LEU A 442 -68.18 22.42 -17.33
CA LEU A 442 -69.47 22.02 -17.84
C LEU A 442 -70.56 22.00 -16.72
N ALA A 443 -70.23 21.49 -15.55
CA ALA A 443 -71.13 21.50 -14.40
C ALA A 443 -71.50 22.93 -13.97
N MET A 444 -70.55 23.83 -13.85
CA MET A 444 -70.75 25.22 -13.49
C MET A 444 -71.58 25.96 -14.56
N ASN A 445 -71.33 25.72 -15.83
CA ASN A 445 -72.14 26.33 -16.93
C ASN A 445 -73.58 25.82 -16.92
N ARG A 446 -73.84 24.53 -16.54
CA ARG A 446 -75.19 24.02 -16.40
C ARG A 446 -75.95 24.66 -15.20
N LEU A 447 -75.25 24.87 -14.10
CA LEU A 447 -75.83 25.55 -12.93
C LEU A 447 -76.11 27.02 -13.24
N ARG A 448 -75.27 27.72 -13.97
CA ARG A 448 -75.53 29.11 -14.40
C ARG A 448 -76.71 29.27 -15.39
N ARG A 449 -77.01 28.26 -16.20
CA ARG A 449 -78.17 28.27 -17.13
C ARG A 449 -79.48 27.92 -16.47
N LYS A 450 -79.48 27.42 -15.26
CA LYS A 450 -80.68 27.13 -14.48
C LYS A 450 -81.18 28.27 -13.51
N LYS A 451 -80.34 29.29 -13.38
CA LYS A 451 -80.72 30.57 -12.79
C LYS A 451 -81.10 31.57 -13.88
#